data_2156c52b25d58dff32f2d5a62e034061
#
_entry.id   2156c52b25d58dff32f2d5a62e034061
#
_cell.length_a   1.000
_cell.length_b   1.000
_cell.length_c   1.000
_cell.angle_alpha   90.00
_cell.angle_beta   90.00
_cell.angle_gamma   90.00
#
_symmetry.space_group_name_H-M   'P 1'
#
loop_
_entity.id
_entity.type
_entity.pdbx_description
1 polymer ?
#
loop_
_entity_poly.entity_id
_entity_poly.type
_entity_poly.pdbx_seq_one_letter_code
_entity_poly.pdbx_strand_id
1 'polypeptide(L)'
;MSLMRSCSNHRVVVGIDGSTCSIAALNWAADWAELTASTVEAIATWEWPTSYGVALFLPSDYDPAADAETMLRDVVKVAQETHPDVVFRPLVVEGHPAPVLIKASRGADLLTVGSRGHGEFTGMVIGSVSEHCTAHAHCPVLVIRDHV
;
A
#
# COMPACT_ATOMS: atom_id res chain seq x y z
N MET A 1 22.32 -7.30 -31.39
CA MET A 1 21.87 -6.03 -30.84
C MET A 1 21.63 -6.17 -29.36
N SER A 2 22.58 -5.76 -28.56
CA SER A 2 22.43 -5.75 -27.12
C SER A 2 21.48 -4.60 -26.80
N LEU A 3 20.22 -4.93 -26.54
CA LEU A 3 19.36 -4.01 -25.82
C LEU A 3 19.94 -3.95 -24.42
N MET A 4 20.80 -2.97 -24.18
CA MET A 4 21.02 -2.51 -22.83
C MET A 4 19.62 -2.12 -22.31
N ARG A 5 18.97 -3.07 -21.64
CA ARG A 5 17.89 -2.71 -20.74
C ARG A 5 18.60 -1.82 -19.72
N SER A 6 18.51 -0.53 -19.94
CA SER A 6 18.62 0.41 -18.86
C SER A 6 17.95 -0.27 -17.67
N CYS A 7 18.62 -0.33 -16.54
CA CYS A 7 17.98 -0.78 -15.30
C CYS A 7 16.88 0.23 -14.98
N SER A 8 15.83 0.21 -15.78
CA SER A 8 14.61 0.88 -15.44
C SER A 8 14.10 0.13 -14.20
N ASN A 9 14.21 0.79 -13.09
CA ASN A 9 13.79 0.27 -11.81
C ASN A 9 12.27 0.22 -11.81
N HIS A 10 11.70 -0.79 -12.48
CA HIS A 10 10.27 -0.99 -12.55
C HIS A 10 9.72 -1.20 -11.15
N ARG A 11 8.78 -0.39 -10.75
CA ARG A 11 8.29 -0.34 -9.40
C ARG A 11 6.76 -0.22 -9.39
N VAL A 12 6.13 -1.11 -8.64
CA VAL A 12 4.70 -1.05 -8.34
C VAL A 12 4.55 -0.66 -6.88
N VAL A 13 3.80 0.38 -6.61
CA VAL A 13 3.51 0.84 -5.24
C VAL A 13 2.15 0.30 -4.82
N VAL A 14 2.06 -0.21 -3.59
CA VAL A 14 0.81 -0.73 -3.01
C VAL A 14 0.60 -0.12 -1.64
N GLY A 15 -0.59 0.42 -1.40
CA GLY A 15 -1.01 0.87 -0.07
C GLY A 15 -1.58 -0.29 0.75
N ILE A 16 -1.05 -0.49 1.95
CA ILE A 16 -1.43 -1.59 2.83
C ILE A 16 -1.93 -1.04 4.17
N ASP A 17 -3.15 -1.39 4.53
CA ASP A 17 -3.73 -1.06 5.84
C ASP A 17 -4.20 -2.31 6.62
N GLY A 18 -3.90 -3.50 6.09
CA GLY A 18 -4.33 -4.77 6.69
C GLY A 18 -5.74 -5.19 6.33
N SER A 19 -6.50 -4.37 5.62
CA SER A 19 -7.84 -4.74 5.13
C SER A 19 -7.78 -5.81 4.06
N THR A 20 -8.87 -6.54 3.87
CA THR A 20 -8.97 -7.56 2.81
C THR A 20 -8.74 -6.99 1.42
N CYS A 21 -9.24 -5.78 1.17
CA CYS A 21 -9.01 -5.08 -0.10
C CYS A 21 -7.54 -4.76 -0.33
N SER A 22 -6.81 -4.30 0.70
CA SER A 22 -5.39 -3.99 0.57
C SER A 22 -4.54 -5.24 0.38
N ILE A 23 -4.90 -6.34 1.03
CA ILE A 23 -4.23 -7.63 0.83
C ILE A 23 -4.47 -8.15 -0.59
N ALA A 24 -5.69 -8.03 -1.10
CA ALA A 24 -6.01 -8.37 -2.49
C ALA A 24 -5.20 -7.50 -3.47
N ALA A 25 -5.05 -6.20 -3.16
CA ALA A 25 -4.24 -5.29 -3.95
C ALA A 25 -2.76 -5.70 -3.98
N LEU A 26 -2.23 -6.14 -2.84
CA LEU A 26 -0.85 -6.63 -2.77
C LEU A 26 -0.66 -7.89 -3.62
N ASN A 27 -1.56 -8.84 -3.55
CA ASN A 27 -1.48 -10.06 -4.34
C ASN A 27 -1.57 -9.75 -5.84
N TRP A 28 -2.43 -8.85 -6.23
CA TRP A 28 -2.55 -8.41 -7.62
C TRP A 28 -1.26 -7.73 -8.10
N ALA A 29 -0.69 -6.87 -7.28
CA ALA A 29 0.58 -6.20 -7.59
C ALA A 29 1.72 -7.22 -7.72
N ALA A 30 1.73 -8.26 -6.89
CA ALA A 30 2.73 -9.32 -6.97
C ALA A 30 2.59 -10.13 -8.28
N ASP A 31 1.37 -10.44 -8.71
CA ASP A 31 1.12 -11.08 -10.01
C ASP A 31 1.64 -10.21 -11.16
N TRP A 32 1.35 -8.92 -11.12
CA TRP A 32 1.85 -7.95 -12.09
C TRP A 32 3.39 -7.90 -12.10
N ALA A 33 3.99 -7.90 -10.92
CA ALA A 33 5.45 -7.85 -10.77
C ALA A 33 6.14 -9.08 -11.35
N GLU A 34 5.54 -10.25 -11.24
CA GLU A 34 6.04 -11.47 -11.88
C GLU A 34 6.11 -11.32 -13.41
N LEU A 35 5.07 -10.72 -13.99
CA LEU A 35 4.98 -10.54 -15.44
C LEU A 35 5.91 -9.45 -15.97
N THR A 36 6.20 -8.44 -15.17
CA THR A 36 6.92 -7.23 -15.60
C THR A 36 8.33 -7.12 -15.02
N ALA A 37 8.73 -8.07 -14.18
CA ALA A 37 10.00 -8.02 -13.43
C ALA A 37 10.13 -6.73 -12.59
N SER A 38 9.03 -6.29 -11.98
CA SER A 38 8.97 -5.10 -11.13
C SER A 38 9.24 -5.44 -9.68
N THR A 39 9.67 -4.44 -8.92
CA THR A 39 9.73 -4.51 -7.45
C THR A 39 8.39 -4.04 -6.88
N VAL A 40 7.87 -4.73 -5.89
CA VAL A 40 6.66 -4.34 -5.18
C VAL A 40 7.06 -3.55 -3.93
N GLU A 41 6.72 -2.27 -3.92
CA GLU A 41 6.92 -1.39 -2.77
C GLU A 41 5.62 -1.34 -1.97
N ALA A 42 5.57 -2.06 -0.86
CA ALA A 42 4.38 -2.16 -0.01
C ALA A 42 4.48 -1.13 1.11
N ILE A 43 3.57 -0.17 1.12
CA ILE A 43 3.63 0.97 2.04
C ILE A 43 2.46 0.91 3.02
N ALA A 44 2.79 0.88 4.30
CA ALA A 44 1.84 1.11 5.39
C ALA A 44 2.13 2.47 6.02
N THR A 45 1.09 3.17 6.41
CA THR A 45 1.21 4.46 7.06
C THR A 45 0.71 4.41 8.48
N TRP A 46 1.23 5.31 9.31
CA TRP A 46 0.76 5.49 10.67
C TRP A 46 0.82 6.97 11.03
N GLU A 47 0.02 7.35 12.02
CA GLU A 47 0.05 8.70 12.55
C GLU A 47 -0.36 8.71 14.02
N TRP A 48 0.11 9.71 14.74
CA TRP A 48 -0.34 9.91 16.10
C TRP A 48 -1.77 10.45 16.08
N PRO A 49 -2.64 10.01 17.01
CA PRO A 49 -3.96 10.61 17.14
C PRO A 49 -3.82 12.11 17.44
N THR A 50 -4.44 12.93 16.59
CA THR A 50 -4.41 14.39 16.71
C THR A 50 -5.64 14.94 17.44
N SER A 51 -6.62 14.08 17.73
CA SER A 51 -7.84 14.48 18.43
C SER A 51 -7.50 14.91 19.87
N TYR A 52 -7.94 16.11 20.23
CA TYR A 52 -7.74 16.66 21.56
C TYR A 52 -8.33 15.72 22.63
N GLY A 53 -7.50 15.31 23.59
CA GLY A 53 -7.90 14.41 24.67
C GLY A 53 -7.71 12.92 24.40
N VAL A 54 -7.60 12.48 23.16
CA VAL A 54 -7.37 11.05 22.85
C VAL A 54 -6.02 10.58 23.38
N ALA A 55 -4.99 11.41 23.28
CA ALA A 55 -3.65 11.10 23.76
C ALA A 55 -3.60 10.80 25.28
N LEU A 56 -4.54 11.33 26.06
CA LEU A 56 -4.64 11.11 27.51
C LEU A 56 -5.12 9.70 27.86
N PHE A 57 -5.78 9.02 26.93
CA PHE A 57 -6.36 7.69 27.12
C PHE A 57 -5.56 6.58 26.43
N LEU A 58 -4.45 6.92 25.76
CA LEU A 58 -3.61 5.93 25.11
C LEU A 58 -2.81 5.14 26.15
N PRO A 59 -2.66 3.83 25.98
CA PRO A 59 -1.75 3.05 26.81
C PRO A 59 -0.33 3.60 26.71
N SER A 60 0.45 3.45 27.76
CA SER A 60 1.84 3.92 27.79
C SER A 60 2.74 3.18 26.80
N ASP A 61 2.33 1.98 26.37
CA ASP A 61 3.01 1.13 25.39
C ASP A 61 2.44 1.30 23.97
N TYR A 62 1.56 2.28 23.77
CA TYR A 62 0.98 2.55 22.46
C TYR A 62 2.06 2.99 21.47
N ASP A 63 2.26 2.19 20.44
CA ASP A 63 3.25 2.42 19.39
C ASP A 63 2.65 2.10 18.02
N PRO A 64 1.99 3.09 17.38
CA PRO A 64 1.36 2.88 16.08
C PRO A 64 2.36 2.54 14.98
N ALA A 65 3.60 3.02 15.07
CA ALA A 65 4.65 2.67 14.11
C ALA A 65 5.01 1.18 14.18
N ALA A 66 5.17 0.65 15.40
CA ALA A 66 5.47 -0.77 15.60
C ALA A 66 4.30 -1.66 15.16
N ASP A 67 3.07 -1.24 15.42
CA ASP A 67 1.87 -1.97 14.98
C ASP A 67 1.79 -2.02 13.44
N ALA A 68 2.05 -0.91 12.78
CA ALA A 68 2.06 -0.85 11.32
C ALA A 68 3.17 -1.73 10.74
N GLU A 69 4.35 -1.72 11.35
CA GLU A 69 5.48 -2.55 10.92
C GLU A 69 5.18 -4.03 11.05
N THR A 70 4.60 -4.45 12.17
CA THR A 70 4.22 -5.85 12.40
C THR A 70 3.17 -6.31 11.40
N MET A 71 2.14 -5.52 11.22
CA MET A 71 1.07 -5.81 10.24
C MET A 71 1.64 -5.95 8.83
N LEU A 72 2.45 -4.99 8.40
CA LEU A 72 3.03 -4.98 7.07
C LEU A 72 3.96 -6.19 6.85
N ARG A 73 4.78 -6.50 7.83
CA ARG A 73 5.68 -7.66 7.78
C ARG A 73 4.90 -8.95 7.58
N ASP A 74 3.83 -9.14 8.35
CA ASP A 74 3.02 -10.37 8.28
C ASP A 74 2.33 -10.50 6.93
N VAL A 75 1.77 -9.42 6.42
CA VAL A 75 1.08 -9.40 5.12
C VAL A 75 2.07 -9.68 3.98
N VAL A 76 3.22 -9.03 3.99
CA VAL A 76 4.25 -9.21 2.96
C VAL A 76 4.84 -10.62 3.02
N LYS A 77 5.02 -11.18 4.21
CA LYS A 77 5.52 -12.55 4.37
C LYS A 77 4.64 -13.56 3.64
N VAL A 78 3.32 -13.46 3.80
CA VAL A 78 2.37 -14.34 3.12
C VAL A 78 2.45 -14.17 1.60
N ALA A 79 2.53 -12.94 1.12
CA ALA A 79 2.66 -12.65 -0.31
C ALA A 79 3.99 -13.18 -0.87
N GLN A 80 5.08 -13.08 -0.12
CA GLN A 80 6.40 -13.59 -0.51
C GLN A 80 6.40 -15.12 -0.64
N GLU A 81 5.69 -15.82 0.23
CA GLU A 81 5.55 -17.29 0.14
C GLU A 81 4.84 -17.72 -1.13
N THR A 82 3.85 -16.95 -1.58
CA THR A 82 3.09 -17.21 -2.81
C THR A 82 3.85 -16.77 -4.06
N HIS A 83 4.70 -15.75 -3.94
CA HIS A 83 5.44 -15.15 -5.05
C HIS A 83 6.94 -15.11 -4.72
N PRO A 84 7.63 -16.27 -4.68
CA PRO A 84 9.00 -16.34 -4.20
C PRO A 84 10.03 -15.59 -5.07
N ASP A 85 9.73 -15.36 -6.33
CA ASP A 85 10.62 -14.65 -7.26
C ASP A 85 10.42 -13.15 -7.31
N VAL A 86 9.40 -12.63 -6.62
CA VAL A 86 9.09 -11.19 -6.58
C VAL A 86 9.88 -10.54 -5.44
N VAL A 87 10.47 -9.39 -5.73
CA VAL A 87 11.15 -8.59 -4.73
C VAL A 87 10.14 -7.65 -4.07
N PHE A 88 9.94 -7.79 -2.78
CA PHE A 88 9.09 -6.93 -1.97
C PHE A 88 9.95 -5.97 -1.15
N ARG A 89 9.55 -4.70 -1.13
CA ARG A 89 10.17 -3.65 -0.31
C ARG A 89 9.11 -3.07 0.62
N PRO A 90 9.02 -3.56 1.87
CA PRO A 90 8.09 -2.99 2.84
C PRO A 90 8.61 -1.65 3.35
N LEU A 91 7.72 -0.66 3.42
CA LEU A 91 8.01 0.66 3.95
C LEU A 91 6.91 1.09 4.90
N VAL A 92 7.29 1.56 6.07
CA VAL A 92 6.39 2.17 7.05
C VAL A 92 6.67 3.65 7.09
N VAL A 93 5.67 4.48 6.85
CA VAL A 93 5.81 5.93 6.72
C VAL A 93 4.82 6.64 7.63
N GLU A 94 5.30 7.62 8.37
CA GLU A 94 4.44 8.49 9.17
C GLU A 94 3.68 9.45 8.25
N GLY A 95 2.36 9.53 8.42
CA GLY A 95 1.50 10.44 7.69
C GLY A 95 0.18 9.81 7.26
N HIS A 96 -0.65 10.60 6.60
CA HIS A 96 -1.88 10.12 5.99
C HIS A 96 -1.59 9.25 4.77
N PRO A 97 -2.35 8.17 4.57
CA PRO A 97 -2.07 7.25 3.46
C PRO A 97 -2.13 7.90 2.08
N ALA A 98 -3.12 8.74 1.80
CA ALA A 98 -3.28 9.31 0.46
C ALA A 98 -2.09 10.20 0.05
N PRO A 99 -1.66 11.21 0.81
CA PRO A 99 -0.47 11.99 0.45
C PRO A 99 0.81 11.16 0.34
N VAL A 100 0.99 10.18 1.20
CA VAL A 100 2.17 9.31 1.19
C VAL A 100 2.20 8.48 -0.11
N LEU A 101 1.08 7.89 -0.49
CA LEU A 101 0.97 7.07 -1.69
C LEU A 101 1.10 7.92 -2.97
N ILE A 102 0.50 9.10 -2.98
CA ILE A 102 0.61 10.03 -4.12
C ILE A 102 2.08 10.42 -4.33
N LYS A 103 2.80 10.75 -3.27
CA LYS A 103 4.22 11.05 -3.34
C LYS A 103 5.03 9.85 -3.85
N ALA A 104 4.73 8.65 -3.35
CA ALA A 104 5.40 7.42 -3.75
C ALA A 104 5.12 7.05 -5.21
N SER A 105 3.99 7.49 -5.77
CA SER A 105 3.62 7.21 -7.16
C SER A 105 4.52 7.90 -8.19
N ARG A 106 5.30 8.90 -7.78
CA ARG A 106 6.24 9.58 -8.67
C ARG A 106 7.32 8.62 -9.14
N GLY A 107 7.41 8.43 -10.44
CA GLY A 107 8.36 7.50 -11.05
C GLY A 107 8.00 6.03 -10.91
N ALA A 108 6.85 5.70 -10.32
CA ALA A 108 6.33 4.34 -10.30
C ALA A 108 5.63 4.00 -11.62
N ASP A 109 5.60 2.72 -11.96
CA ASP A 109 4.88 2.24 -13.13
C ASP A 109 3.39 2.07 -12.86
N LEU A 110 3.04 1.79 -11.59
CA LEU A 110 1.68 1.53 -11.16
C LEU A 110 1.53 1.80 -9.67
N LEU A 111 0.40 2.36 -9.27
CA LEU A 111 -0.04 2.43 -7.89
C LEU A 111 -1.28 1.56 -7.75
N THR A 112 -1.24 0.59 -6.84
CA THR A 112 -2.36 -0.32 -6.59
C THR A 112 -2.90 -0.09 -5.19
N VAL A 113 -4.20 0.10 -5.08
CA VAL A 113 -4.90 0.32 -3.80
C VAL A 113 -6.17 -0.51 -3.75
N GLY A 114 -6.60 -0.88 -2.55
CA GLY A 114 -7.92 -1.45 -2.35
C GLY A 114 -8.99 -0.38 -2.54
N SER A 115 -10.17 -0.79 -2.97
CA SER A 115 -11.30 0.16 -3.16
C SER A 115 -11.80 0.74 -1.85
N ARG A 116 -11.62 0.01 -0.72
CA ARG A 116 -12.03 0.40 0.63
C ARG A 116 -10.99 -0.06 1.63
N GLY A 117 -10.85 0.70 2.72
CA GLY A 117 -10.00 0.34 3.83
C GLY A 117 -10.80 0.03 5.09
N HIS A 118 -10.12 0.04 6.24
CA HIS A 118 -10.76 -0.12 7.54
C HIS A 118 -11.68 1.07 7.86
N GLY A 119 -12.83 0.80 8.49
CA GLY A 119 -13.75 1.83 8.93
C GLY A 119 -14.56 2.53 7.86
N GLU A 120 -14.51 2.05 6.63
CA GLU A 120 -15.30 2.61 5.53
C GLU A 120 -16.78 2.25 5.68
N PHE A 121 -17.64 3.19 5.30
CA PHE A 121 -19.08 2.98 5.37
C PHE A 121 -19.55 1.94 4.37
N THR A 122 -20.48 1.10 4.82
CA THR A 122 -21.19 0.18 3.92
C THR A 122 -21.96 0.98 2.86
N GLY A 123 -21.80 0.63 1.60
CA GLY A 123 -22.45 1.30 0.49
C GLY A 123 -21.56 2.30 -0.26
N MET A 124 -20.38 2.62 0.26
CA MET A 124 -19.41 3.41 -0.50
C MET A 124 -18.81 2.56 -1.62
N VAL A 125 -18.80 3.11 -2.83
CA VAL A 125 -18.23 2.42 -4.01
C VAL A 125 -16.71 2.47 -3.97
N ILE A 126 -16.14 3.56 -3.44
CA ILE A 126 -14.70 3.77 -3.36
C ILE A 126 -14.38 4.54 -2.08
N GLY A 127 -13.29 4.17 -1.41
CA GLY A 127 -12.85 4.84 -0.20
C GLY A 127 -12.12 6.16 -0.47
N SER A 128 -11.95 6.97 0.58
CA SER A 128 -11.31 8.28 0.47
C SER A 128 -9.87 8.22 -0.02
N VAL A 129 -9.10 7.24 0.43
CA VAL A 129 -7.69 7.06 0.00
C VAL A 129 -7.62 6.71 -1.47
N SER A 130 -8.41 5.75 -1.93
CA SER A 130 -8.44 5.35 -3.34
C SER A 130 -8.95 6.50 -4.23
N GLU A 131 -9.93 7.25 -3.77
CA GLU A 131 -10.44 8.43 -4.49
C GLU A 131 -9.36 9.50 -4.67
N HIS A 132 -8.66 9.86 -3.60
CA HIS A 132 -7.56 10.83 -3.67
C HIS A 132 -6.40 10.35 -4.54
N CYS A 133 -6.05 9.07 -4.44
CA CYS A 133 -5.00 8.50 -5.27
C CYS A 133 -5.36 8.52 -6.74
N THR A 134 -6.59 8.15 -7.10
CA THR A 134 -7.02 8.19 -8.52
C THR A 134 -7.04 9.60 -9.08
N ALA A 135 -7.37 10.59 -8.26
CA ALA A 135 -7.42 11.99 -8.69
C ALA A 135 -6.04 12.64 -8.82
N HIS A 136 -5.06 12.25 -8.00
CA HIS A 136 -3.81 13.01 -7.84
C HIS A 136 -2.51 12.21 -8.05
N ALA A 137 -2.56 10.90 -8.23
CA ALA A 137 -1.33 10.11 -8.44
C ALA A 137 -0.60 10.52 -9.71
N HIS A 138 0.70 10.30 -9.72
CA HIS A 138 1.60 10.64 -10.82
C HIS A 138 1.87 9.46 -11.76
N CYS A 139 1.15 8.36 -11.59
CA CYS A 139 1.21 7.17 -12.42
C CYS A 139 -0.19 6.56 -12.55
N PRO A 140 -0.38 5.55 -13.41
CA PRO A 140 -1.64 4.81 -13.45
C PRO A 140 -2.01 4.23 -12.09
N VAL A 141 -3.29 4.24 -11.76
CA VAL A 141 -3.81 3.73 -10.49
C VAL A 141 -4.77 2.59 -10.78
N LEU A 142 -4.52 1.47 -10.13
CA LEU A 142 -5.39 0.31 -10.17
C LEU A 142 -6.11 0.19 -8.83
N VAL A 143 -7.42 0.20 -8.87
CA VAL A 143 -8.27 0.06 -7.70
C VAL A 143 -8.83 -1.37 -7.67
N ILE A 144 -8.48 -2.11 -6.64
CA ILE A 144 -8.92 -3.49 -6.46
C ILE A 144 -10.18 -3.51 -5.62
N ARG A 145 -11.25 -4.03 -6.19
CA ARG A 145 -12.53 -4.18 -5.51
C ARG A 145 -12.58 -5.49 -4.75
N ASP A 146 -13.20 -5.43 -3.58
CA ASP A 146 -13.53 -6.62 -2.83
C ASP A 146 -14.74 -7.28 -3.51
N HIS A 147 -14.59 -8.53 -3.89
CA HIS A 147 -15.70 -9.30 -4.40
C HIS A 147 -16.49 -9.86 -3.20
N VAL A 148 -17.60 -9.25 -2.97
CA VAL A 148 -18.55 -9.76 -1.97
C VAL A 148 -19.39 -10.85 -2.63
#